data_ff2f08d7b4eddf0163b9f58677d9bd1d
#
_entry.id   ff2f08d7b4eddf0163b9f58677d9bd1d
#
_cell.length_a   1.000
_cell.length_b   1.000
_cell.length_c   1.000
_cell.angle_alpha   90.00
_cell.angle_beta   90.00
_cell.angle_gamma   90.00
#
_symmetry.space_group_name_H-M   'P 1'
#
loop_
_entity.id
_entity.type
_entity.pdbx_description
1 polymer ?
#
loop_
_entity_poly.entity_id
_entity_poly.type
_entity_poly.pdbx_seq_one_letter_code
_entity_poly.pdbx_strand_id
1 'polypeptide(L)'
;MQRLWLMAIMVISGLSASAQDVNWTVIEPNVEYTVPSMKVAYWKFTAPQSGIVVISGNDGEFPRPYTDETMQTPINYNHNFVDGGQRIDFAMEAGQTFYSSTFSLNSNSKFTLTMGSQTLELTSVTPSENSVFDIMGSGLLVLNFNMTVAIDKATLTCNGMSAEIVGNVNSGGLQFDLKNQLYEWLTNGSITGGEDLVMTITGVRSAANSSVVYGDNGTLTLHFLAPSKPTMLIGQTVPETFLSYWMKDDSKAMITLKFDGPLMKGEQQTAVCELNFGSAEASDFYAESLPVTVDGNTVSVNLSGKLRTPMNMVPSGMNYGSMFVKFYNITAADGTKVFSAGQGQVSAFQFDIPFEEITSDITAEFTPDNGAQLTNVSNILLWISDKTALTYNGVIFEYTQGNDRITKIVDNSQITHQADISGNGEEITIPVPDEAKTANNVVVSLNEVQYIDGVDHNITCTYNVTNSISDVKVENQNTSIYNLNGYMMTPTYIKGQKGVYIINGKKTIVK
;
A
#
# COMPACT_ATOMS: atom_id res chain seq x y z
N MET A 1 9.77 19.21 12.07
CA MET A 1 10.18 20.10 10.96
C MET A 1 9.76 21.56 11.16
N GLN A 2 8.57 21.89 11.62
CA GLN A 2 8.15 23.29 11.85
C GLN A 2 9.00 24.11 12.89
N ARG A 3 9.59 23.47 13.88
CA ARG A 3 10.41 24.17 14.89
C ARG A 3 11.81 24.54 14.44
N LEU A 4 12.38 23.85 13.45
CA LEU A 4 13.66 24.23 12.85
C LEU A 4 13.56 25.44 11.90
N TRP A 5 12.40 25.57 11.21
CA TRP A 5 12.12 26.73 10.36
C TRP A 5 12.01 28.04 11.15
N LEU A 6 11.43 27.98 12.37
CA LEU A 6 11.33 29.18 13.22
C LEU A 6 12.70 29.66 13.74
N MET A 7 13.66 28.73 13.98
CA MET A 7 15.01 29.13 14.40
C MET A 7 15.82 29.75 13.25
N ALA A 8 15.67 29.27 12.03
CA ALA A 8 16.33 29.86 10.86
C ALA A 8 15.81 31.28 10.56
N ILE A 9 14.52 31.53 10.73
CA ILE A 9 13.90 32.84 10.55
C ILE A 9 14.33 33.82 11.66
N MET A 10 14.53 33.37 12.90
CA MET A 10 14.97 34.23 14.00
C MET A 10 16.44 34.66 13.88
N VAL A 11 17.31 33.87 13.25
CA VAL A 11 18.70 34.24 13.01
C VAL A 11 18.83 35.30 11.91
N ILE A 12 17.93 35.28 10.92
CA ILE A 12 17.94 36.26 9.80
C ILE A 12 17.34 37.61 10.21
N SER A 13 16.34 37.62 11.10
CA SER A 13 15.69 38.84 11.55
C SER A 13 16.48 39.65 12.59
N GLY A 14 17.51 39.04 13.19
CA GLY A 14 18.38 39.69 14.19
C GLY A 14 19.56 40.47 13.62
N LEU A 15 19.83 40.39 12.31
CA LEU A 15 20.99 40.98 11.65
C LEU A 15 20.74 42.37 11.03
N SER A 16 19.59 43.02 11.28
CA SER A 16 19.24 44.31 10.67
C SER A 16 19.74 45.54 11.42
N ALA A 17 20.73 45.43 12.27
CA ALA A 17 21.22 46.60 13.00
C ALA A 17 22.75 46.61 13.18
N SER A 18 23.47 46.75 12.12
CA SER A 18 24.70 47.51 11.98
C SER A 18 25.21 47.35 10.54
N ALA A 19 25.63 48.45 9.90
CA ALA A 19 26.37 48.34 8.64
C ALA A 19 27.71 47.63 8.92
N GLN A 20 27.70 46.32 8.95
CA GLN A 20 28.89 45.50 8.82
C GLN A 20 29.34 45.65 7.37
N ASP A 21 30.62 45.98 7.13
CA ASP A 21 31.21 45.88 5.80
C ASP A 21 31.05 44.46 5.30
N VAL A 22 29.99 44.22 4.51
CA VAL A 22 29.73 42.93 3.90
C VAL A 22 30.81 42.65 2.88
N ASN A 23 31.60 41.61 3.09
CA ASN A 23 32.61 41.22 2.11
C ASN A 23 31.92 40.48 0.94
N TRP A 24 31.62 41.25 -0.10
CA TRP A 24 30.98 40.74 -1.32
C TRP A 24 31.98 40.00 -2.19
N THR A 25 31.69 38.73 -2.46
CA THR A 25 32.38 37.97 -3.52
C THR A 25 31.77 38.32 -4.86
N VAL A 26 32.59 38.85 -5.78
CA VAL A 26 32.16 39.11 -7.16
C VAL A 26 32.11 37.79 -7.93
N ILE A 27 30.94 37.50 -8.48
CA ILE A 27 30.76 36.31 -9.32
C ILE A 27 31.27 36.61 -10.73
N GLU A 28 32.06 35.70 -11.26
CA GLU A 28 32.46 35.67 -12.68
C GLU A 28 31.67 34.56 -13.40
N PRO A 29 31.17 34.79 -14.62
CA PRO A 29 30.49 33.77 -15.39
C PRO A 29 31.35 32.53 -15.64
N ASN A 30 30.72 31.34 -15.63
CA ASN A 30 31.35 30.04 -15.88
C ASN A 30 32.40 29.59 -14.84
N VAL A 31 32.41 30.22 -13.67
CA VAL A 31 33.23 29.80 -12.52
C VAL A 31 32.35 29.06 -11.52
N GLU A 32 32.81 27.90 -11.05
CA GLU A 32 32.12 27.15 -9.96
C GLU A 32 32.49 27.79 -8.61
N TYR A 33 31.48 28.16 -7.85
CA TYR A 33 31.60 28.69 -6.49
C TYR A 33 31.12 27.63 -5.48
N THR A 34 31.81 27.57 -4.34
CA THR A 34 31.47 26.69 -3.24
C THR A 34 31.12 27.51 -2.01
N VAL A 35 29.95 27.22 -1.42
CA VAL A 35 29.55 27.74 -0.12
C VAL A 35 29.89 26.70 0.94
N PRO A 36 30.82 26.96 1.85
CA PRO A 36 31.18 26.01 2.89
C PRO A 36 29.99 25.71 3.82
N SER A 37 29.92 24.48 4.30
CA SER A 37 28.91 24.05 5.26
C SER A 37 28.92 24.98 6.50
N MET A 38 27.70 25.29 6.99
CA MET A 38 27.47 26.13 8.17
C MET A 38 28.03 27.57 8.09
N LYS A 39 28.23 28.11 6.87
CA LYS A 39 28.66 29.48 6.64
C LYS A 39 27.70 30.25 5.74
N VAL A 40 27.62 31.57 5.97
CA VAL A 40 26.95 32.51 5.06
C VAL A 40 27.99 33.06 4.11
N ALA A 41 27.71 33.09 2.82
CA ALA A 41 28.49 33.74 1.80
C ALA A 41 27.66 34.83 1.11
N TYR A 42 28.29 35.96 0.76
CA TYR A 42 27.64 37.09 0.10
C TYR A 42 28.18 37.22 -1.31
N TRP A 43 27.30 37.45 -2.26
CA TRP A 43 27.59 37.40 -3.68
C TRP A 43 27.07 38.64 -4.37
N LYS A 44 27.82 39.16 -5.32
CA LYS A 44 27.37 40.17 -6.25
C LYS A 44 27.81 39.88 -7.67
N PHE A 45 26.96 40.21 -8.62
CA PHE A 45 27.25 40.06 -10.04
C PHE A 45 26.73 41.27 -10.80
N THR A 46 27.55 41.84 -11.66
CA THR A 46 27.13 42.89 -12.59
C THR A 46 27.10 42.34 -13.99
N ALA A 47 25.96 42.42 -14.66
CA ALA A 47 25.77 41.90 -16.00
C ALA A 47 26.60 42.71 -17.01
N PRO A 48 27.55 42.09 -17.74
CA PRO A 48 28.36 42.80 -18.72
C PRO A 48 27.55 43.16 -19.97
N GLN A 49 26.44 42.51 -20.22
CA GLN A 49 25.52 42.75 -21.31
C GLN A 49 24.09 42.37 -20.88
N SER A 50 23.08 42.88 -21.61
CA SER A 50 21.71 42.45 -21.37
C SER A 50 21.54 41.00 -21.80
N GLY A 51 20.81 40.19 -21.00
CA GLY A 51 20.59 38.78 -21.29
C GLY A 51 19.95 38.05 -20.13
N ILE A 52 19.90 36.72 -20.24
CA ILE A 52 19.38 35.83 -19.23
C ILE A 52 20.57 35.33 -18.38
N VAL A 53 20.47 35.50 -17.08
CA VAL A 53 21.36 34.90 -16.10
C VAL A 53 20.79 33.55 -15.70
N VAL A 54 21.61 32.53 -15.75
CA VAL A 54 21.28 31.20 -15.27
C VAL A 54 22.22 30.80 -14.16
N ILE A 55 21.69 30.46 -13.00
CA ILE A 55 22.46 29.91 -11.87
C ILE A 55 22.07 28.45 -11.71
N SER A 56 23.03 27.57 -11.83
CA SER A 56 22.84 26.10 -11.70
C SER A 56 23.74 25.56 -10.60
N GLY A 57 23.28 24.55 -9.86
CA GLY A 57 24.09 23.93 -8.81
C GLY A 57 23.48 22.65 -8.27
N ASN A 58 24.18 22.05 -7.31
CA ASN A 58 23.73 20.84 -6.63
C ASN A 58 22.60 21.17 -5.62
N ASP A 59 22.03 20.11 -5.02
CA ASP A 59 21.04 20.26 -3.95
C ASP A 59 21.60 21.07 -2.77
N GLY A 60 21.11 22.27 -2.62
CA GLY A 60 21.54 23.19 -1.58
C GLY A 60 20.78 24.51 -1.67
N GLU A 61 21.10 25.44 -0.78
CA GLU A 61 20.52 26.78 -0.88
C GLU A 61 21.18 27.56 -2.00
N PHE A 62 20.35 28.16 -2.83
CA PHE A 62 20.75 28.97 -3.99
C PHE A 62 20.88 30.43 -3.68
N PRO A 63 21.79 31.18 -4.38
CA PRO A 63 21.81 32.63 -4.31
C PRO A 63 20.53 33.22 -4.90
N ARG A 64 19.62 33.68 -4.06
CA ARG A 64 18.40 34.40 -4.48
C ARG A 64 18.81 35.84 -4.88
N PRO A 65 18.45 36.30 -6.09
CA PRO A 65 18.89 37.61 -6.56
C PRO A 65 18.04 38.76 -6.01
N TYR A 66 18.70 39.83 -5.59
CA TYR A 66 18.11 41.11 -5.14
C TYR A 66 18.72 42.25 -5.90
N THR A 67 17.97 43.37 -6.06
CA THR A 67 18.43 44.54 -6.78
C THR A 67 19.29 45.46 -5.94
N ASP A 68 19.33 45.28 -4.62
CA ASP A 68 19.99 46.16 -3.66
C ASP A 68 20.85 45.40 -2.64
N GLU A 69 21.87 46.04 -2.11
CA GLU A 69 22.81 45.49 -1.12
C GLU A 69 22.14 45.09 0.21
N THR A 70 20.98 45.69 0.51
CA THR A 70 20.22 45.38 1.73
C THR A 70 19.34 44.11 1.57
N MET A 71 19.28 43.56 0.35
CA MET A 71 18.50 42.36 -0.02
C MET A 71 17.01 42.51 0.35
N GLN A 72 16.44 43.71 0.15
CA GLN A 72 15.02 43.97 0.42
C GLN A 72 14.15 43.85 -0.83
N THR A 73 14.71 44.06 -2.01
CA THR A 73 13.98 44.09 -3.28
C THR A 73 14.39 42.90 -4.13
N PRO A 74 13.61 41.78 -4.11
CA PRO A 74 13.94 40.59 -4.87
C PRO A 74 13.78 40.83 -6.38
N ILE A 75 14.66 40.24 -7.17
CA ILE A 75 14.47 40.08 -8.61
C ILE A 75 13.57 38.86 -8.83
N ASN A 76 12.57 38.99 -9.69
CA ASN A 76 11.76 37.84 -10.08
C ASN A 76 12.60 36.83 -10.88
N TYR A 77 12.56 35.56 -10.49
CA TYR A 77 13.29 34.51 -11.16
C TYR A 77 12.43 33.27 -11.29
N ASN A 78 12.75 32.42 -12.27
CA ASN A 78 12.19 31.09 -12.39
C ASN A 78 13.08 30.12 -11.62
N HIS A 79 12.49 29.16 -10.91
CA HIS A 79 13.21 28.16 -10.13
C HIS A 79 12.76 26.77 -10.55
N ASN A 80 13.71 25.96 -10.98
CA ASN A 80 13.48 24.58 -11.42
C ASN A 80 14.50 23.63 -10.82
N PHE A 81 14.12 22.34 -10.77
CA PHE A 81 15.03 21.23 -10.49
C PHE A 81 15.33 20.54 -11.80
N VAL A 82 16.58 20.40 -12.17
CA VAL A 82 17.02 19.78 -13.44
C VAL A 82 18.21 18.86 -13.16
N ASP A 83 18.16 17.64 -13.66
CA ASP A 83 19.25 16.64 -13.60
C ASP A 83 19.84 16.44 -12.18
N GLY A 84 18.97 16.37 -11.16
CA GLY A 84 19.38 16.17 -9.76
C GLY A 84 19.99 17.40 -9.10
N GLY A 85 19.94 18.55 -9.74
CA GLY A 85 20.35 19.84 -9.21
C GLY A 85 19.23 20.89 -9.24
N GLN A 86 19.57 22.10 -8.90
CA GLN A 86 18.66 23.25 -8.98
C GLN A 86 19.13 24.24 -10.03
N ARG A 87 18.18 24.95 -10.63
CA ARG A 87 18.44 26.02 -11.58
C ARG A 87 17.47 27.17 -11.34
N ILE A 88 18.02 28.40 -11.31
CA ILE A 88 17.24 29.61 -11.42
C ILE A 88 17.66 30.39 -12.66
N ASP A 89 16.72 31.07 -13.30
CA ASP A 89 16.99 31.95 -14.43
C ASP A 89 16.12 33.20 -14.35
N PHE A 90 16.72 34.32 -14.73
CA PHE A 90 16.12 35.67 -14.72
C PHE A 90 16.82 36.61 -15.72
N ALA A 91 16.07 37.59 -16.19
CA ALA A 91 16.63 38.61 -17.11
C ALA A 91 17.39 39.68 -16.34
N MET A 92 18.49 40.15 -16.94
CA MET A 92 19.24 41.32 -16.48
C MET A 92 19.59 42.25 -17.67
N GLU A 93 19.63 43.52 -17.41
CA GLU A 93 20.15 44.53 -18.36
C GLU A 93 21.64 44.76 -18.19
N ALA A 94 22.31 45.20 -19.25
CA ALA A 94 23.73 45.57 -19.18
C ALA A 94 23.98 46.60 -18.08
N GLY A 95 24.98 46.34 -17.22
CA GLY A 95 25.33 47.18 -16.08
C GLY A 95 24.43 46.98 -14.83
N GLN A 96 23.35 46.25 -14.92
CA GLN A 96 22.54 45.88 -13.75
C GLN A 96 23.34 44.97 -12.80
N THR A 97 23.24 45.21 -11.49
CA THR A 97 23.89 44.37 -10.48
C THR A 97 22.83 43.66 -9.64
N PHE A 98 23.04 42.39 -9.37
CA PHE A 98 22.30 41.71 -8.32
C PHE A 98 23.20 41.39 -7.12
N TYR A 99 22.54 41.29 -5.96
CA TYR A 99 23.12 40.93 -4.68
C TYR A 99 22.43 39.66 -4.14
N SER A 100 23.17 38.84 -3.42
CA SER A 100 22.62 37.61 -2.84
C SER A 100 23.40 37.18 -1.61
N SER A 101 22.75 36.40 -0.75
CA SER A 101 23.42 35.62 0.29
C SER A 101 23.00 34.16 0.20
N THR A 102 23.92 33.27 0.53
CA THR A 102 23.67 31.83 0.56
C THR A 102 24.18 31.25 1.86
N PHE A 103 23.37 30.38 2.47
CA PHE A 103 23.77 29.63 3.66
C PHE A 103 23.65 28.13 3.35
N SER A 104 24.69 27.36 3.62
CA SER A 104 24.69 25.92 3.41
C SER A 104 24.62 25.16 4.73
N LEU A 105 23.60 24.31 4.92
CA LEU A 105 23.37 23.59 6.18
C LEU A 105 24.22 22.33 6.32
N ASN A 106 24.29 21.47 5.30
CA ASN A 106 24.76 20.09 5.49
C ASN A 106 26.02 19.71 4.70
N SER A 107 26.22 20.27 3.56
CA SER A 107 27.36 19.99 2.68
C SER A 107 27.78 21.26 1.96
N ASN A 108 28.96 21.26 1.39
CA ASN A 108 29.36 22.37 0.55
C ASN A 108 28.40 22.50 -0.65
N SER A 109 27.57 23.54 -0.64
CA SER A 109 26.75 23.86 -1.80
C SER A 109 27.63 24.43 -2.91
N LYS A 110 27.38 24.01 -4.14
CA LYS A 110 28.12 24.46 -5.30
C LYS A 110 27.16 25.06 -6.31
N PHE A 111 27.56 26.15 -6.93
CA PHE A 111 26.82 26.73 -8.03
C PHE A 111 27.75 27.34 -9.08
N THR A 112 27.23 27.44 -10.30
CA THR A 112 27.87 28.17 -11.41
C THR A 112 26.86 29.16 -11.97
N LEU A 113 27.29 30.39 -12.22
CA LEU A 113 26.52 31.37 -12.94
C LEU A 113 26.98 31.41 -14.39
N THR A 114 26.02 31.35 -15.30
CA THR A 114 26.26 31.57 -16.73
C THR A 114 25.42 32.74 -17.22
N MET A 115 25.96 33.55 -18.13
CA MET A 115 25.13 34.39 -18.96
C MET A 115 24.55 33.49 -20.04
N GLY A 116 23.24 33.25 -19.96
CA GLY A 116 22.55 32.40 -20.91
C GLY A 116 22.72 32.89 -22.35
N SER A 117 22.80 32.01 -23.29
CA SER A 117 22.66 32.32 -24.71
C SER A 117 21.39 33.15 -24.90
N GLN A 118 21.43 34.13 -25.77
CA GLN A 118 20.18 34.80 -26.21
C GLN A 118 19.33 33.88 -27.09
N THR A 119 19.78 32.66 -27.33
CA THR A 119 19.10 31.62 -28.12
C THR A 119 18.55 30.58 -27.18
N LEU A 120 17.26 30.30 -27.30
CA LEU A 120 16.59 29.22 -26.61
C LEU A 120 16.86 27.92 -27.37
N GLU A 121 17.46 26.94 -26.71
CA GLU A 121 17.85 25.67 -27.31
C GLU A 121 17.24 24.49 -26.54
N LEU A 122 16.74 23.49 -27.29
CA LEU A 122 16.32 22.20 -26.76
C LEU A 122 17.59 21.34 -26.55
N THR A 123 17.85 20.93 -25.32
CA THR A 123 19.06 20.19 -24.94
C THR A 123 18.84 18.68 -24.93
N SER A 124 17.65 18.20 -24.60
CA SER A 124 17.29 16.80 -24.66
C SER A 124 15.80 16.57 -24.80
N VAL A 125 15.45 15.41 -25.37
CA VAL A 125 14.08 14.86 -25.51
C VAL A 125 14.06 13.45 -25.00
N THR A 126 13.12 13.13 -24.13
CA THR A 126 12.92 11.77 -23.60
C THR A 126 11.45 11.41 -23.64
N PRO A 127 11.04 10.32 -24.31
CA PRO A 127 11.85 9.42 -25.13
C PRO A 127 12.47 10.11 -26.36
N SER A 128 13.47 9.49 -26.96
CA SER A 128 14.13 10.04 -28.17
C SER A 128 13.14 10.14 -29.31
N GLU A 129 13.30 11.15 -30.16
CA GLU A 129 12.53 11.27 -31.40
C GLU A 129 12.61 10.00 -32.27
N ASN A 130 11.56 9.72 -33.00
CA ASN A 130 11.38 8.55 -33.87
C ASN A 130 11.44 7.19 -33.14
N SER A 131 11.46 7.17 -31.79
CA SER A 131 11.31 5.94 -31.02
C SER A 131 9.83 5.62 -30.80
N VAL A 132 9.52 4.37 -30.46
CA VAL A 132 8.18 3.98 -29.99
C VAL A 132 7.92 4.62 -28.65
N PHE A 133 6.78 5.29 -28.49
CA PHE A 133 6.43 5.94 -27.24
C PHE A 133 6.05 4.90 -26.18
N ASP A 134 6.73 4.92 -25.02
CA ASP A 134 6.52 3.93 -23.97
C ASP A 134 5.38 4.32 -23.03
N ILE A 135 4.18 3.78 -23.28
CA ILE A 135 3.03 3.92 -22.39
C ILE A 135 3.03 2.91 -21.23
N MET A 136 3.87 1.89 -21.29
CA MET A 136 3.97 0.88 -20.23
C MET A 136 4.84 1.37 -19.07
N GLY A 137 5.71 2.33 -19.32
CA GLY A 137 6.49 3.06 -18.33
C GLY A 137 5.77 4.29 -17.78
N SER A 138 6.51 5.39 -17.68
CA SER A 138 5.98 6.67 -17.15
C SER A 138 4.91 7.30 -18.03
N GLY A 139 4.94 7.06 -19.35
CA GLY A 139 4.09 7.73 -20.31
C GLY A 139 4.38 9.24 -20.47
N LEU A 140 5.54 9.68 -19.97
CA LEU A 140 5.94 11.08 -19.97
C LEU A 140 6.82 11.42 -21.18
N LEU A 141 6.51 12.55 -21.82
CA LEU A 141 7.43 13.24 -22.71
C LEU A 141 8.10 14.36 -21.91
N VAL A 142 9.43 14.31 -21.82
CA VAL A 142 10.24 15.28 -21.08
C VAL A 142 11.15 16.04 -22.03
N LEU A 143 11.08 17.34 -22.00
CA LEU A 143 11.85 18.25 -22.84
C LEU A 143 12.72 19.13 -21.94
N ASN A 144 14.04 19.06 -22.09
CA ASN A 144 14.97 19.94 -21.39
C ASN A 144 15.48 21.02 -22.32
N PHE A 145 15.49 22.23 -21.82
CA PHE A 145 16.03 23.41 -22.51
C PHE A 145 17.19 24.01 -21.71
N ASN A 146 18.01 24.78 -22.40
CA ASN A 146 19.11 25.53 -21.75
C ASN A 146 18.63 26.60 -20.77
N MET A 147 17.34 26.94 -20.76
CA MET A 147 16.69 27.87 -19.81
C MET A 147 15.23 27.45 -19.58
N THR A 148 14.59 28.03 -18.56
CA THR A 148 13.17 27.78 -18.28
C THR A 148 12.28 28.32 -19.39
N VAL A 149 11.29 27.55 -19.78
CA VAL A 149 10.40 27.88 -20.87
C VAL A 149 8.96 28.14 -20.41
N ALA A 150 8.27 28.97 -21.16
CA ALA A 150 6.82 29.09 -21.19
C ALA A 150 6.32 28.65 -22.57
N ILE A 151 5.11 28.14 -22.65
CA ILE A 151 4.45 27.72 -23.90
C ILE A 151 3.04 28.30 -23.94
N ASP A 152 2.47 28.41 -25.15
CA ASP A 152 1.07 28.77 -25.29
C ASP A 152 0.18 27.55 -25.38
N LYS A 153 0.57 26.55 -26.17
CA LYS A 153 -0.23 25.37 -26.42
C LYS A 153 0.64 24.19 -26.84
N ALA A 154 0.21 22.97 -26.44
CA ALA A 154 0.75 21.73 -26.93
C ALA A 154 -0.36 20.85 -27.50
N THR A 155 -0.14 20.26 -28.67
CA THR A 155 -1.11 19.44 -29.39
C THR A 155 -0.46 18.14 -29.80
N LEU A 156 -1.08 17.03 -29.44
CA LEU A 156 -0.71 15.68 -29.87
C LEU A 156 -1.61 15.30 -31.05
N THR A 157 -1.02 14.80 -32.12
CA THR A 157 -1.76 14.31 -33.29
C THR A 157 -1.26 12.93 -33.72
N CYS A 158 -2.16 12.07 -34.15
CA CYS A 158 -1.84 10.76 -34.71
C CYS A 158 -3.03 10.29 -35.58
N ASN A 159 -2.76 9.77 -36.76
CA ASN A 159 -3.79 9.17 -37.65
C ASN A 159 -5.07 10.00 -37.79
N GLY A 160 -4.93 11.32 -37.94
CA GLY A 160 -6.06 12.25 -38.04
C GLY A 160 -6.75 12.61 -36.72
N MET A 161 -6.36 12.00 -35.61
CA MET A 161 -6.80 12.39 -34.26
C MET A 161 -5.98 13.57 -33.76
N SER A 162 -6.57 14.38 -32.87
CA SER A 162 -5.90 15.52 -32.26
C SER A 162 -6.37 15.72 -30.81
N ALA A 163 -5.46 15.96 -29.92
CA ALA A 163 -5.74 16.29 -28.52
C ALA A 163 -4.82 17.42 -28.02
N GLU A 164 -5.37 18.31 -27.22
CA GLU A 164 -4.60 19.30 -26.49
C GLU A 164 -4.05 18.70 -25.21
N ILE A 165 -2.75 18.84 -24.98
CA ILE A 165 -2.04 18.26 -23.83
C ILE A 165 -1.53 19.38 -22.92
N VAL A 166 -1.78 19.27 -21.63
CA VAL A 166 -1.28 20.23 -20.65
C VAL A 166 0.19 19.92 -20.33
N GLY A 167 1.04 20.91 -20.52
CA GLY A 167 2.45 20.85 -20.14
C GLY A 167 2.67 21.35 -18.72
N ASN A 168 3.51 20.64 -17.98
CA ASN A 168 3.95 21.02 -16.63
C ASN A 168 5.45 21.28 -16.62
N VAL A 169 5.86 22.38 -16.02
CA VAL A 169 7.28 22.65 -15.73
C VAL A 169 7.56 22.12 -14.32
N ASN A 170 8.43 21.12 -14.21
CA ASN A 170 8.81 20.53 -12.94
C ASN A 170 10.30 20.13 -12.93
N SER A 171 10.74 19.36 -11.95
CA SER A 171 12.15 19.00 -11.73
C SER A 171 12.88 18.34 -12.91
N GLY A 172 12.16 17.89 -13.94
CA GLY A 172 12.73 17.24 -15.12
C GLY A 172 12.56 18.05 -16.41
N GLY A 173 12.27 19.38 -16.33
CA GLY A 173 12.03 20.23 -17.49
C GLY A 173 10.54 20.39 -17.83
N LEU A 174 10.21 20.69 -19.08
CA LEU A 174 8.83 20.75 -19.58
C LEU A 174 8.33 19.31 -19.83
N GLN A 175 7.28 18.91 -19.13
CA GLN A 175 6.77 17.54 -19.16
C GLN A 175 5.32 17.48 -19.62
N PHE A 176 5.00 16.41 -20.35
CA PHE A 176 3.65 16.11 -20.83
C PHE A 176 3.33 14.65 -20.50
N ASP A 177 2.24 14.41 -19.80
CA ASP A 177 1.72 13.05 -19.59
C ASP A 177 0.80 12.69 -20.77
N LEU A 178 1.26 11.77 -21.60
CA LEU A 178 0.54 11.31 -22.78
C LEU A 178 -0.18 9.98 -22.57
N LYS A 179 0.04 9.34 -21.40
CA LYS A 179 -0.38 7.97 -21.13
C LYS A 179 -1.89 7.77 -21.32
N ASN A 180 -2.69 8.61 -20.67
CA ASN A 180 -4.15 8.48 -20.71
C ASN A 180 -4.71 8.74 -22.10
N GLN A 181 -4.16 9.73 -22.82
CA GLN A 181 -4.61 10.05 -24.17
C GLN A 181 -4.29 8.93 -25.16
N LEU A 182 -3.08 8.38 -25.09
CA LEU A 182 -2.69 7.26 -25.95
C LEU A 182 -3.48 5.99 -25.59
N TYR A 183 -3.74 5.76 -24.31
CA TYR A 183 -4.58 4.65 -23.86
C TYR A 183 -6.00 4.75 -24.44
N GLU A 184 -6.60 5.92 -24.40
CA GLU A 184 -7.92 6.17 -25.01
C GLU A 184 -7.92 5.85 -26.50
N TRP A 185 -6.93 6.36 -27.25
CA TRP A 185 -6.84 6.14 -28.70
C TRP A 185 -6.57 4.66 -29.07
N LEU A 186 -5.80 3.93 -28.26
CA LEU A 186 -5.61 2.50 -28.43
C LEU A 186 -6.87 1.69 -28.12
N THR A 187 -7.60 2.09 -27.08
CA THR A 187 -8.82 1.38 -26.64
C THR A 187 -9.94 1.49 -27.63
N ASN A 188 -10.14 2.68 -28.22
CA ASN A 188 -11.18 2.93 -29.23
C ASN A 188 -10.75 2.55 -30.65
N GLY A 189 -9.52 2.05 -30.85
CA GLY A 189 -9.00 1.61 -32.14
C GLY A 189 -8.60 2.72 -33.09
N SER A 190 -8.46 3.96 -32.61
CA SER A 190 -8.04 5.11 -33.45
C SER A 190 -6.56 5.00 -33.86
N ILE A 191 -5.73 4.33 -33.04
CA ILE A 191 -4.34 3.96 -33.34
C ILE A 191 -4.15 2.46 -33.08
N THR A 192 -3.20 1.85 -33.81
CA THR A 192 -2.92 0.41 -33.73
C THR A 192 -1.47 0.09 -33.40
N GLY A 193 -0.58 1.08 -33.59
CA GLY A 193 0.85 1.02 -33.31
C GLY A 193 1.70 1.20 -34.56
N GLY A 194 2.77 1.97 -34.41
CA GLY A 194 3.72 2.29 -35.48
C GLY A 194 3.32 3.48 -36.34
N GLU A 195 2.15 4.10 -36.12
CA GLU A 195 1.76 5.34 -36.78
C GLU A 195 2.62 6.52 -36.28
N ASP A 196 2.74 7.56 -37.13
CA ASP A 196 3.45 8.80 -36.77
C ASP A 196 2.67 9.58 -35.71
N LEU A 197 3.25 9.68 -34.53
CA LEU A 197 2.74 10.41 -33.38
C LEU A 197 3.46 11.75 -33.30
N VAL A 198 2.77 12.83 -33.58
CA VAL A 198 3.36 14.15 -33.68
C VAL A 198 2.94 15.03 -32.50
N MET A 199 3.94 15.56 -31.79
CA MET A 199 3.75 16.56 -30.73
C MET A 199 4.14 17.94 -31.25
N THR A 200 3.20 18.85 -31.36
CA THR A 200 3.42 20.24 -31.77
C THR A 200 3.21 21.17 -30.58
N ILE A 201 4.24 21.95 -30.27
CA ILE A 201 4.22 22.90 -29.16
C ILE A 201 4.43 24.30 -29.75
N THR A 202 3.54 25.22 -29.41
CA THR A 202 3.58 26.61 -29.92
C THR A 202 3.81 27.61 -28.81
N GLY A 203 4.35 28.76 -29.15
CA GLY A 203 4.68 29.82 -28.21
C GLY A 203 5.83 29.46 -27.26
N VAL A 204 6.71 28.56 -27.69
CA VAL A 204 7.89 28.17 -26.89
C VAL A 204 8.84 29.36 -26.79
N ARG A 205 8.98 29.89 -25.58
CA ARG A 205 9.79 31.06 -25.28
C ARG A 205 10.44 30.97 -23.91
N SER A 206 11.47 31.75 -23.68
CA SER A 206 12.03 31.88 -22.34
C SER A 206 11.00 32.45 -21.36
N ALA A 207 10.87 31.81 -20.20
CA ALA A 207 10.02 32.32 -19.12
C ALA A 207 10.59 33.60 -18.47
N ALA A 208 11.92 33.82 -18.56
CA ALA A 208 12.59 34.99 -18.06
C ALA A 208 12.53 36.19 -19.02
N ASN A 209 12.46 35.93 -20.33
CA ASN A 209 12.39 36.97 -21.36
C ASN A 209 11.56 36.48 -22.55
N SER A 210 10.32 36.92 -22.67
CA SER A 210 9.39 36.47 -23.70
C SER A 210 9.79 36.82 -25.14
N SER A 211 10.75 37.72 -25.35
CA SER A 211 11.29 38.03 -26.67
C SER A 211 12.28 36.96 -27.17
N VAL A 212 12.78 36.10 -26.30
CA VAL A 212 13.67 34.98 -26.65
C VAL A 212 12.79 33.76 -26.93
N VAL A 213 12.55 33.51 -28.20
CA VAL A 213 11.69 32.40 -28.67
C VAL A 213 12.52 31.25 -29.23
N TYR A 214 11.96 30.04 -29.24
CA TYR A 214 12.59 28.87 -29.83
C TYR A 214 12.51 28.95 -31.37
N GLY A 215 13.66 28.80 -32.01
CA GLY A 215 13.75 28.97 -33.47
C GLY A 215 13.23 30.34 -33.94
N ASP A 216 12.64 30.39 -35.12
CA ASP A 216 12.18 31.66 -35.71
C ASP A 216 10.79 32.08 -35.24
N ASN A 217 9.95 31.14 -34.77
CA ASN A 217 8.53 31.38 -34.51
C ASN A 217 8.00 30.77 -33.20
N GLY A 218 8.88 30.22 -32.37
CA GLY A 218 8.47 29.59 -31.12
C GLY A 218 7.69 28.28 -31.31
N THR A 219 7.88 27.58 -32.43
CA THR A 219 7.21 26.30 -32.70
C THR A 219 8.21 25.16 -32.64
N LEU A 220 7.90 24.13 -31.84
CA LEU A 220 8.65 22.89 -31.74
C LEU A 220 7.73 21.73 -32.20
N THR A 221 8.20 20.94 -33.15
CA THR A 221 7.51 19.73 -33.60
C THR A 221 8.40 18.54 -33.40
N LEU A 222 7.87 17.50 -32.75
CA LEU A 222 8.57 16.25 -32.40
C LEU A 222 7.79 15.06 -32.92
N HIS A 223 8.49 14.07 -33.44
CA HIS A 223 7.93 12.86 -34.01
C HIS A 223 8.29 11.63 -33.18
N PHE A 224 7.30 10.77 -32.93
CA PHE A 224 7.45 9.49 -32.29
C PHE A 224 6.66 8.43 -33.04
N LEU A 225 6.82 7.17 -32.71
CA LEU A 225 5.96 6.09 -33.18
C LEU A 225 4.91 5.77 -32.11
N ALA A 226 3.65 5.65 -32.54
CA ALA A 226 2.57 5.22 -31.66
C ALA A 226 2.87 3.82 -31.09
N PRO A 227 2.59 3.56 -29.81
CA PRO A 227 2.76 2.25 -29.22
C PRO A 227 1.76 1.26 -29.79
N SER A 228 2.12 -0.02 -29.84
CA SER A 228 1.18 -1.09 -30.13
C SER A 228 0.23 -1.29 -28.95
N LYS A 229 -1.00 -1.75 -29.26
CA LYS A 229 -2.00 -2.02 -28.23
C LYS A 229 -1.52 -3.12 -27.28
N PRO A 230 -1.30 -2.83 -25.97
CA PRO A 230 -0.99 -3.86 -24.98
C PRO A 230 -2.24 -4.66 -24.62
N THR A 231 -2.07 -5.80 -23.95
CA THR A 231 -3.20 -6.48 -23.30
C THR A 231 -3.79 -5.58 -22.22
N MET A 232 -5.09 -5.40 -22.23
CA MET A 232 -5.80 -4.43 -21.41
C MET A 232 -6.87 -5.06 -20.53
N LEU A 233 -7.09 -4.46 -19.37
CA LEU A 233 -8.23 -4.79 -18.52
C LEU A 233 -9.52 -4.32 -19.19
N ILE A 234 -10.47 -5.25 -19.42
CA ILE A 234 -11.77 -4.98 -20.08
C ILE A 234 -12.97 -5.16 -19.16
N GLY A 235 -12.78 -5.69 -17.98
CA GLY A 235 -13.85 -5.89 -17.00
C GLY A 235 -13.34 -6.33 -15.66
N GLN A 236 -14.16 -6.12 -14.65
CA GLN A 236 -13.89 -6.54 -13.29
C GLN A 236 -15.17 -6.93 -12.58
N THR A 237 -15.09 -7.91 -11.69
CA THR A 237 -16.17 -8.32 -10.80
C THR A 237 -15.70 -8.15 -9.37
N VAL A 238 -16.49 -7.44 -8.58
CA VAL A 238 -16.22 -7.16 -7.17
C VAL A 238 -17.47 -7.56 -6.38
N PRO A 239 -17.35 -8.17 -5.20
CA PRO A 239 -18.50 -8.50 -4.36
C PRO A 239 -19.35 -7.27 -4.02
N GLU A 240 -20.68 -7.36 -4.12
CA GLU A 240 -21.60 -6.25 -3.84
C GLU A 240 -21.64 -5.88 -2.34
N THR A 241 -21.61 -6.91 -1.49
CA THR A 241 -21.63 -6.75 -0.03
C THR A 241 -20.40 -7.43 0.57
N PHE A 242 -19.30 -6.78 0.41
CA PHE A 242 -17.99 -7.35 0.66
C PHE A 242 -17.81 -7.92 2.08
N LEU A 243 -18.24 -7.18 3.09
CA LEU A 243 -18.10 -7.57 4.49
C LEU A 243 -18.95 -8.79 4.87
N SER A 244 -20.18 -8.87 4.38
CA SER A 244 -21.06 -10.00 4.70
C SER A 244 -20.61 -11.30 4.05
N TYR A 245 -20.00 -11.27 2.88
CA TYR A 245 -19.47 -12.45 2.21
C TYR A 245 -18.22 -13.01 2.86
N TRP A 246 -17.38 -12.17 3.38
CA TRP A 246 -16.17 -12.59 4.06
C TRP A 246 -16.42 -13.40 5.32
N MET A 247 -17.51 -13.14 5.97
CA MET A 247 -17.85 -13.78 7.24
C MET A 247 -18.68 -15.04 7.08
N LYS A 248 -19.41 -15.19 5.95
CA LYS A 248 -20.47 -16.21 5.82
C LYS A 248 -20.38 -17.12 4.60
N ASP A 249 -19.79 -16.67 3.49
CA ASP A 249 -19.78 -17.44 2.24
C ASP A 249 -18.50 -17.18 1.44
N ASP A 250 -17.58 -18.13 1.58
CA ASP A 250 -16.28 -18.12 0.91
C ASP A 250 -16.37 -18.06 -0.61
N SER A 251 -17.43 -18.62 -1.20
CA SER A 251 -17.57 -18.70 -2.65
C SER A 251 -17.84 -17.35 -3.33
N LYS A 252 -18.31 -16.38 -2.56
CA LYS A 252 -18.70 -15.05 -3.07
C LYS A 252 -17.69 -13.95 -2.81
N ALA A 253 -16.65 -14.24 -2.03
CA ALA A 253 -15.60 -13.28 -1.71
C ALA A 253 -14.51 -13.21 -2.79
N MET A 254 -14.91 -13.24 -4.07
CA MET A 254 -14.00 -13.27 -5.21
C MET A 254 -13.93 -11.90 -5.89
N ILE A 255 -12.70 -11.40 -6.10
CA ILE A 255 -12.44 -10.33 -7.08
C ILE A 255 -11.88 -10.99 -8.33
N THR A 256 -12.43 -10.64 -9.50
CA THR A 256 -11.96 -11.13 -10.78
C THR A 256 -11.71 -9.96 -11.73
N LEU A 257 -10.53 -9.94 -12.34
CA LEU A 257 -10.15 -9.04 -13.42
C LEU A 257 -10.18 -9.81 -14.73
N LYS A 258 -10.79 -9.24 -15.76
CA LYS A 258 -10.87 -9.81 -17.12
C LYS A 258 -10.11 -8.95 -18.11
N PHE A 259 -9.29 -9.58 -18.93
CA PHE A 259 -8.45 -8.92 -19.94
C PHE A 259 -8.90 -9.29 -21.36
N ASP A 260 -8.48 -8.48 -22.35
CA ASP A 260 -8.80 -8.70 -23.76
C ASP A 260 -7.87 -9.70 -24.47
N GLY A 261 -6.82 -10.17 -23.78
CA GLY A 261 -5.88 -11.18 -24.27
C GLY A 261 -5.54 -12.24 -23.21
N PRO A 262 -4.94 -13.38 -23.62
CA PRO A 262 -4.53 -14.42 -22.72
C PRO A 262 -3.39 -13.98 -21.81
N LEU A 263 -3.37 -14.47 -20.58
CA LEU A 263 -2.39 -14.14 -19.56
C LEU A 263 -1.41 -15.29 -19.33
N MET A 264 -0.23 -14.94 -18.84
CA MET A 264 0.79 -15.90 -18.41
C MET A 264 0.31 -16.61 -17.13
N LYS A 265 0.42 -17.94 -17.09
CA LYS A 265 -0.08 -18.77 -16.01
C LYS A 265 0.92 -19.81 -15.54
N GLY A 266 0.60 -20.49 -14.44
CA GLY A 266 1.44 -21.53 -13.84
C GLY A 266 2.69 -20.95 -13.17
N GLU A 267 3.79 -21.66 -13.22
CA GLU A 267 5.06 -21.24 -12.58
C GLU A 267 5.67 -19.96 -13.17
N GLN A 268 5.26 -19.57 -14.36
CA GLN A 268 5.74 -18.37 -15.03
C GLN A 268 4.86 -17.14 -14.76
N GLN A 269 3.74 -17.29 -14.10
CA GLN A 269 2.87 -16.16 -13.79
C GLN A 269 3.57 -15.22 -12.80
N THR A 270 3.44 -13.91 -13.04
CA THR A 270 4.04 -12.84 -12.24
C THR A 270 3.01 -12.00 -11.50
N ALA A 271 1.71 -12.29 -11.69
CA ALA A 271 0.63 -11.54 -11.07
C ALA A 271 0.73 -11.61 -9.54
N VAL A 272 0.64 -10.46 -8.91
CA VAL A 272 0.65 -10.30 -7.45
C VAL A 272 -0.61 -9.57 -7.03
N CYS A 273 -1.24 -10.02 -5.97
CA CYS A 273 -2.30 -9.30 -5.28
C CYS A 273 -1.85 -8.99 -3.86
N GLU A 274 -1.92 -7.73 -3.49
CA GLU A 274 -1.62 -7.25 -2.15
C GLU A 274 -2.90 -6.78 -1.47
N LEU A 275 -3.11 -7.27 -0.26
CA LEU A 275 -4.10 -6.77 0.67
C LEU A 275 -3.41 -5.86 1.67
N ASN A 276 -3.79 -4.60 1.69
CA ASN A 276 -3.30 -3.63 2.66
C ASN A 276 -4.48 -3.14 3.51
N PHE A 277 -4.26 -3.06 4.80
CA PHE A 277 -5.23 -2.54 5.75
C PHE A 277 -4.64 -1.34 6.48
N GLY A 278 -5.37 -0.22 6.49
CA GLY A 278 -4.93 1.02 7.09
C GLY A 278 -6.09 1.79 7.71
N SER A 279 -5.81 2.91 8.34
CA SER A 279 -6.82 3.86 8.79
C SER A 279 -6.62 5.21 8.13
N ALA A 280 -7.61 6.09 8.26
CA ALA A 280 -7.49 7.47 7.81
C ALA A 280 -6.34 8.24 8.51
N GLU A 281 -5.90 7.76 9.68
CA GLU A 281 -4.91 8.41 10.54
C GLU A 281 -3.54 7.74 10.49
N ALA A 282 -3.44 6.51 9.99
CA ALA A 282 -2.20 5.75 9.92
C ALA A 282 -2.05 5.08 8.54
N SER A 283 -0.85 5.09 8.02
CA SER A 283 -0.48 4.24 6.90
C SER A 283 -0.57 2.77 7.30
N ASP A 284 -0.66 1.89 6.32
CA ASP A 284 -0.85 0.45 6.42
C ASP A 284 -0.33 -0.18 7.72
N PHE A 285 -1.21 -0.71 8.58
CA PHE A 285 -0.79 -1.51 9.74
C PHE A 285 -0.73 -2.99 9.44
N TYR A 286 -1.19 -3.40 8.30
CA TYR A 286 -1.15 -4.79 7.87
C TYR A 286 -1.04 -4.86 6.36
N ALA A 287 -0.14 -5.68 5.89
CA ALA A 287 0.00 -5.99 4.47
C ALA A 287 0.21 -7.50 4.28
N GLU A 288 -0.50 -8.10 3.33
CA GLU A 288 -0.42 -9.51 3.00
C GLU A 288 -0.45 -9.70 1.48
N SER A 289 0.42 -10.58 0.97
CA SER A 289 0.32 -11.06 -0.40
C SER A 289 -0.68 -12.21 -0.48
N LEU A 290 -1.69 -12.06 -1.33
CA LEU A 290 -2.73 -13.07 -1.52
C LEU A 290 -2.40 -14.00 -2.70
N PRO A 291 -2.76 -15.28 -2.59
CA PRO A 291 -2.62 -16.22 -3.70
C PRO A 291 -3.54 -15.81 -4.85
N VAL A 292 -2.96 -15.65 -6.04
CA VAL A 292 -3.65 -15.26 -7.26
C VAL A 292 -3.87 -16.48 -8.14
N THR A 293 -5.08 -16.63 -8.68
CA THR A 293 -5.40 -17.62 -9.70
C THR A 293 -5.47 -16.94 -11.06
N VAL A 294 -4.71 -17.44 -12.03
CA VAL A 294 -4.76 -17.00 -13.43
C VAL A 294 -5.36 -18.12 -14.29
N ASP A 295 -6.46 -17.81 -14.96
CA ASP A 295 -7.14 -18.75 -15.88
C ASP A 295 -7.54 -18.05 -17.18
N GLY A 296 -6.91 -18.47 -18.29
CA GLY A 296 -7.13 -17.90 -19.61
C GLY A 296 -6.79 -16.41 -19.63
N ASN A 297 -7.80 -15.56 -19.69
CA ASN A 297 -7.69 -14.12 -19.68
C ASN A 297 -8.23 -13.47 -18.40
N THR A 298 -8.31 -14.23 -17.32
CA THR A 298 -8.78 -13.73 -16.03
C THR A 298 -7.74 -13.90 -14.94
N VAL A 299 -7.74 -12.94 -14.01
CA VAL A 299 -7.00 -13.01 -12.74
C VAL A 299 -8.01 -12.91 -11.62
N SER A 300 -7.96 -13.82 -10.68
CA SER A 300 -8.86 -13.82 -9.54
C SER A 300 -8.15 -14.04 -8.22
N VAL A 301 -8.72 -13.50 -7.16
CA VAL A 301 -8.30 -13.69 -5.78
C VAL A 301 -9.53 -13.93 -4.90
N ASN A 302 -9.39 -14.87 -3.98
CA ASN A 302 -10.40 -15.13 -2.96
C ASN A 302 -9.98 -14.42 -1.67
N LEU A 303 -10.85 -13.56 -1.16
CA LEU A 303 -10.63 -12.75 0.05
C LEU A 303 -11.28 -13.36 1.30
N SER A 304 -11.88 -14.51 1.18
CA SER A 304 -12.54 -15.21 2.26
C SER A 304 -11.67 -15.33 3.52
N GLY A 305 -12.20 -14.98 4.65
CA GLY A 305 -11.52 -15.05 5.95
C GLY A 305 -10.40 -14.01 6.18
N LYS A 306 -10.05 -13.21 5.17
CA LYS A 306 -8.90 -12.28 5.25
C LYS A 306 -9.14 -11.05 6.13
N LEU A 307 -10.39 -10.70 6.42
CA LEU A 307 -10.72 -9.58 7.31
C LEU A 307 -10.39 -9.84 8.79
N ARG A 308 -10.46 -11.09 9.23
CA ARG A 308 -10.32 -11.40 10.66
C ARG A 308 -8.94 -11.06 11.21
N THR A 309 -7.89 -11.37 10.45
CA THR A 309 -6.51 -11.11 10.87
C THR A 309 -6.19 -9.61 10.97
N PRO A 310 -6.47 -8.79 9.94
CA PRO A 310 -6.24 -7.34 10.03
C PRO A 310 -7.00 -6.67 11.17
N MET A 311 -8.26 -7.06 11.41
CA MET A 311 -9.09 -6.46 12.45
C MET A 311 -8.56 -6.72 13.86
N ASN A 312 -7.99 -7.90 14.11
CA ASN A 312 -7.36 -8.23 15.39
C ASN A 312 -6.06 -7.42 15.64
N MET A 313 -5.47 -6.86 14.59
CA MET A 313 -4.25 -6.05 14.67
C MET A 313 -4.53 -4.55 14.81
N VAL A 314 -5.78 -4.13 14.68
CA VAL A 314 -6.14 -2.72 14.77
C VAL A 314 -6.00 -2.20 16.19
N PRO A 315 -5.29 -1.09 16.41
CA PRO A 315 -5.17 -0.50 17.74
C PRO A 315 -6.53 -0.12 18.33
N SER A 316 -6.70 -0.39 19.62
CA SER A 316 -7.88 0.00 20.37
C SER A 316 -8.16 1.50 20.24
N GLY A 317 -9.39 1.87 19.89
CA GLY A 317 -9.83 3.26 19.79
C GLY A 317 -9.96 3.82 18.37
N MET A 318 -9.63 3.03 17.34
CA MET A 318 -9.91 3.41 15.94
C MET A 318 -11.34 3.03 15.56
N ASN A 319 -12.04 3.92 14.84
CA ASN A 319 -13.47 3.75 14.54
C ASN A 319 -13.72 3.00 13.21
N TYR A 320 -12.80 3.02 12.28
CA TYR A 320 -12.87 2.27 11.03
C TYR A 320 -11.51 2.22 10.35
N GLY A 321 -11.37 1.32 9.40
CA GLY A 321 -10.20 1.21 8.52
C GLY A 321 -10.62 1.08 7.07
N SER A 322 -9.69 1.40 6.19
CA SER A 322 -9.81 1.15 4.77
C SER A 322 -8.96 -0.06 4.41
N MET A 323 -9.55 -0.95 3.64
CA MET A 323 -8.84 -2.07 3.04
C MET A 323 -8.62 -1.78 1.57
N PHE A 324 -7.40 -2.01 1.14
CA PHE A 324 -6.99 -1.87 -0.25
C PHE A 324 -6.57 -3.22 -0.80
N VAL A 325 -7.19 -3.62 -1.90
CA VAL A 325 -6.82 -4.82 -2.66
C VAL A 325 -6.22 -4.35 -3.97
N LYS A 326 -4.93 -4.56 -4.16
CA LYS A 326 -4.15 -4.02 -5.28
C LYS A 326 -3.55 -5.15 -6.10
N PHE A 327 -3.70 -5.09 -7.42
CA PHE A 327 -3.15 -6.06 -8.36
C PHE A 327 -1.97 -5.47 -9.12
N TYR A 328 -0.88 -6.20 -9.16
CA TYR A 328 0.38 -5.79 -9.79
C TYR A 328 0.95 -6.87 -10.72
N ASN A 329 1.88 -6.47 -11.57
CA ASN A 329 2.78 -7.33 -12.34
C ASN A 329 2.08 -8.41 -13.18
N ILE A 330 0.83 -8.16 -13.61
CA ILE A 330 0.13 -9.09 -14.51
C ILE A 330 0.83 -9.04 -15.87
N THR A 331 1.06 -10.22 -16.45
CA THR A 331 1.79 -10.38 -17.71
C THR A 331 0.91 -11.11 -18.73
N ALA A 332 0.91 -10.68 -19.97
CA ALA A 332 0.28 -11.37 -21.08
C ALA A 332 1.03 -12.67 -21.42
N ALA A 333 0.40 -13.59 -22.12
CA ALA A 333 0.97 -14.89 -22.46
C ALA A 333 2.25 -14.81 -23.33
N ASP A 334 2.44 -13.70 -24.05
CA ASP A 334 3.66 -13.42 -24.84
C ASP A 334 4.82 -12.86 -23.99
N GLY A 335 4.64 -12.69 -22.69
CA GLY A 335 5.64 -12.16 -21.77
C GLY A 335 5.62 -10.64 -21.62
N THR A 336 4.74 -9.92 -22.34
CA THR A 336 4.60 -8.48 -22.18
C THR A 336 3.77 -8.15 -20.94
N LYS A 337 4.05 -6.99 -20.31
CA LYS A 337 3.21 -6.51 -19.21
C LYS A 337 1.86 -6.05 -19.73
N VAL A 338 0.79 -6.28 -18.98
CA VAL A 338 -0.51 -5.66 -19.27
C VAL A 338 -0.45 -4.17 -18.98
N PHE A 339 -1.34 -3.39 -19.62
CA PHE A 339 -1.40 -1.95 -19.36
C PHE A 339 -1.69 -1.65 -17.89
N SER A 340 -1.00 -0.64 -17.36
CA SER A 340 -1.12 -0.19 -15.98
C SER A 340 -1.14 1.34 -15.93
N ALA A 341 -2.08 1.91 -15.19
CA ALA A 341 -2.23 3.37 -15.06
C ALA A 341 -1.12 4.04 -14.21
N GLY A 342 -0.34 3.28 -13.43
CA GLY A 342 0.76 3.80 -12.59
C GLY A 342 1.60 2.70 -11.99
N GLN A 343 2.87 2.94 -11.74
CA GLN A 343 3.86 2.10 -11.04
C GLN A 343 3.64 0.56 -11.05
N GLY A 344 3.14 -0.01 -12.14
CA GLY A 344 2.85 -1.44 -12.28
C GLY A 344 1.52 -1.89 -11.65
N GLN A 345 0.79 -1.03 -10.97
CA GLN A 345 -0.54 -1.33 -10.43
C GLN A 345 -1.57 -1.38 -11.57
N VAL A 346 -2.16 -2.55 -11.77
CA VAL A 346 -3.15 -2.80 -12.84
C VAL A 346 -4.56 -2.42 -12.41
N SER A 347 -4.91 -2.71 -11.18
CA SER A 347 -6.20 -2.34 -10.59
C SER A 347 -6.08 -2.24 -9.07
N ALA A 348 -6.92 -1.43 -8.46
CA ALA A 348 -7.05 -1.29 -7.02
C ALA A 348 -8.50 -1.12 -6.60
N PHE A 349 -8.86 -1.71 -5.48
CA PHE A 349 -10.17 -1.60 -4.85
C PHE A 349 -9.98 -1.13 -3.42
N GLN A 350 -10.82 -0.18 -3.01
CA GLN A 350 -10.89 0.29 -1.64
C GLN A 350 -12.23 -0.08 -1.05
N PHE A 351 -12.20 -0.60 0.17
CA PHE A 351 -13.37 -0.95 0.95
C PHE A 351 -13.25 -0.28 2.31
N ASP A 352 -14.30 0.41 2.74
CA ASP A 352 -14.39 0.94 4.09
C ASP A 352 -14.95 -0.15 5.00
N ILE A 353 -14.17 -0.48 6.02
CA ILE A 353 -14.51 -1.54 6.97
C ILE A 353 -14.92 -0.88 8.28
N PRO A 354 -16.21 -0.92 8.67
CA PRO A 354 -16.60 -0.52 10.01
C PRO A 354 -16.00 -1.50 11.03
N PHE A 355 -15.47 -0.99 12.12
CA PHE A 355 -14.96 -1.78 13.24
C PHE A 355 -16.12 -2.36 14.09
N GLU A 356 -17.17 -2.82 13.47
CA GLU A 356 -18.19 -3.57 14.17
C GLU A 356 -17.73 -5.02 14.28
N GLU A 357 -17.19 -5.35 15.44
CA GLU A 357 -17.28 -6.65 16.10
C GLU A 357 -17.04 -7.87 15.21
N ILE A 358 -15.81 -7.98 14.70
CA ILE A 358 -15.35 -9.27 14.23
C ILE A 358 -14.70 -9.95 15.43
N THR A 359 -15.39 -10.93 15.94
CA THR A 359 -14.86 -11.76 16.99
C THR A 359 -13.67 -12.54 16.48
N SER A 360 -12.62 -12.53 17.29
CA SER A 360 -11.49 -13.44 17.15
C SER A 360 -11.97 -14.90 17.16
N ASP A 361 -11.22 -15.79 16.55
CA ASP A 361 -11.43 -17.22 16.72
C ASP A 361 -11.38 -17.53 18.22
N ILE A 362 -12.56 -17.82 18.79
CA ILE A 362 -12.66 -18.14 20.20
C ILE A 362 -12.03 -19.52 20.39
N THR A 363 -10.97 -19.56 21.17
CA THR A 363 -10.41 -20.82 21.63
C THR A 363 -10.78 -21.02 23.09
N ALA A 364 -11.15 -22.25 23.43
CA ALA A 364 -11.52 -22.62 24.79
C ALA A 364 -10.80 -23.92 25.18
N GLU A 365 -10.20 -23.90 26.36
CA GLU A 365 -9.45 -25.03 26.91
C GLU A 365 -10.02 -25.41 28.28
N PHE A 366 -10.33 -26.69 28.44
CA PHE A 366 -10.81 -27.23 29.70
C PHE A 366 -9.68 -27.97 30.45
N THR A 367 -9.59 -27.73 31.75
CA THR A 367 -8.74 -28.48 32.65
C THR A 367 -9.60 -29.07 33.80
N PRO A 368 -9.63 -30.39 34.01
CA PRO A 368 -8.92 -31.40 33.24
C PRO A 368 -9.43 -31.59 31.82
N ASP A 369 -8.60 -32.21 30.97
CA ASP A 369 -8.87 -32.40 29.55
C ASP A 369 -10.09 -33.33 29.30
N ASN A 370 -10.59 -33.20 28.06
CA ASN A 370 -11.69 -34.06 27.57
C ASN A 370 -11.41 -35.54 27.78
N GLY A 371 -12.36 -36.26 28.36
CA GLY A 371 -12.28 -37.68 28.67
C GLY A 371 -11.75 -37.99 30.09
N ALA A 372 -11.33 -37.00 30.86
CA ALA A 372 -10.86 -37.21 32.22
C ALA A 372 -11.96 -37.72 33.18
N GLN A 373 -11.53 -38.28 34.33
CA GLN A 373 -12.45 -38.73 35.35
C GLN A 373 -12.62 -37.60 36.42
N LEU A 374 -13.88 -37.29 36.76
CA LEU A 374 -14.20 -36.21 37.71
C LEU A 374 -14.22 -36.65 39.20
N THR A 375 -13.99 -37.93 39.52
CA THR A 375 -14.18 -38.48 40.87
C THR A 375 -13.46 -37.69 41.99
N ASN A 376 -12.29 -37.16 41.70
CA ASN A 376 -11.49 -36.39 42.64
C ASN A 376 -11.34 -34.91 42.20
N VAL A 377 -12.14 -34.46 41.29
CA VAL A 377 -12.05 -33.06 40.74
C VAL A 377 -13.07 -32.20 41.48
N SER A 378 -12.60 -31.18 42.17
CA SER A 378 -13.47 -30.21 42.84
C SER A 378 -13.96 -29.10 41.88
N ASN A 379 -13.08 -28.67 41.00
CA ASN A 379 -13.37 -27.62 40.02
C ASN A 379 -12.85 -28.01 38.63
N ILE A 380 -13.55 -27.59 37.60
CA ILE A 380 -13.08 -27.54 36.22
C ILE A 380 -12.64 -26.10 35.94
N LEU A 381 -11.48 -25.92 35.34
CA LEU A 381 -11.05 -24.64 34.80
C LEU A 381 -11.41 -24.61 33.32
N LEU A 382 -12.03 -23.54 32.88
CA LEU A 382 -12.27 -23.24 31.49
C LEU A 382 -11.58 -21.92 31.16
N TRP A 383 -10.59 -21.98 30.32
CA TRP A 383 -9.97 -20.79 29.77
C TRP A 383 -10.60 -20.44 28.42
N ILE A 384 -10.92 -19.16 28.21
CA ILE A 384 -11.48 -18.60 26.98
C ILE A 384 -10.56 -17.48 26.50
N SER A 385 -10.15 -17.51 25.23
CA SER A 385 -9.18 -16.55 24.67
C SER A 385 -9.68 -15.12 24.60
N ASP A 386 -10.99 -14.92 24.45
CA ASP A 386 -11.62 -13.60 24.37
C ASP A 386 -13.01 -13.61 25.05
N LYS A 387 -13.06 -13.07 26.25
CA LYS A 387 -14.30 -12.97 27.04
C LYS A 387 -15.33 -12.01 26.47
N THR A 388 -14.91 -11.10 25.58
CA THR A 388 -15.83 -10.13 24.95
C THR A 388 -16.56 -10.71 23.77
N ALA A 389 -16.08 -11.86 23.27
CA ALA A 389 -16.61 -12.53 22.10
C ALA A 389 -17.88 -13.35 22.37
N LEU A 390 -18.25 -13.53 23.62
CA LEU A 390 -19.46 -14.27 24.01
C LEU A 390 -20.07 -13.77 25.32
N THR A 391 -21.34 -14.06 25.50
CA THR A 391 -22.05 -13.92 26.78
C THR A 391 -22.66 -15.26 27.15
N TYR A 392 -22.75 -15.58 28.42
CA TYR A 392 -23.37 -16.81 28.92
C TYR A 392 -23.98 -16.61 30.30
N ASN A 393 -24.86 -17.53 30.70
CA ASN A 393 -25.53 -17.48 31.99
C ASN A 393 -25.31 -18.79 32.76
N GLY A 394 -24.07 -18.99 33.25
CA GLY A 394 -23.68 -20.19 33.97
C GLY A 394 -23.19 -21.33 33.07
N VAL A 395 -23.03 -22.51 33.68
CA VAL A 395 -22.51 -23.72 33.04
C VAL A 395 -23.46 -24.88 33.25
N ILE A 396 -23.72 -25.63 32.19
CA ILE A 396 -24.56 -26.82 32.21
C ILE A 396 -23.72 -28.08 32.37
N PHE A 397 -24.12 -28.96 33.28
CA PHE A 397 -23.67 -30.33 33.38
C PHE A 397 -24.81 -31.25 32.98
N GLU A 398 -24.64 -31.96 31.86
CA GLU A 398 -25.56 -33.01 31.42
C GLU A 398 -24.92 -34.38 31.62
N TYR A 399 -25.60 -35.27 32.29
CA TYR A 399 -25.08 -36.62 32.56
C TYR A 399 -26.20 -37.63 32.72
N THR A 400 -25.83 -38.92 32.70
CA THR A 400 -26.75 -40.01 32.91
C THR A 400 -26.54 -40.61 34.28
N GLN A 401 -27.63 -40.69 35.06
CA GLN A 401 -27.65 -41.40 36.34
C GLN A 401 -28.71 -42.52 36.30
N GLY A 402 -28.25 -43.75 36.28
CA GLY A 402 -29.14 -44.90 35.97
C GLY A 402 -29.65 -44.80 34.52
N ASN A 403 -30.96 -44.70 34.34
CA ASN A 403 -31.61 -44.55 33.04
C ASN A 403 -32.04 -43.09 32.73
N ASP A 404 -31.83 -42.18 33.67
CA ASP A 404 -32.33 -40.82 33.56
C ASP A 404 -31.21 -39.86 33.08
N ARG A 405 -31.55 -38.98 32.11
CA ARG A 405 -30.71 -37.86 31.72
C ARG A 405 -30.96 -36.68 32.66
N ILE A 406 -29.93 -36.22 33.33
CA ILE A 406 -29.99 -35.17 34.30
C ILE A 406 -29.27 -33.96 33.71
N THR A 407 -29.90 -32.78 33.85
CA THR A 407 -29.29 -31.50 33.53
C THR A 407 -29.15 -30.67 34.81
N LYS A 408 -27.96 -30.24 35.14
CA LYS A 408 -27.70 -29.39 36.31
C LYS A 408 -26.99 -28.10 35.87
N ILE A 409 -27.52 -26.96 36.28
CA ILE A 409 -26.94 -25.66 36.00
C ILE A 409 -26.15 -25.22 37.20
N VAL A 410 -24.92 -24.83 36.98
CA VAL A 410 -24.06 -24.06 37.89
C VAL A 410 -24.23 -22.59 37.52
N ASP A 411 -24.86 -21.85 38.39
CA ASP A 411 -25.18 -20.43 38.18
C ASP A 411 -23.91 -19.57 38.21
N ASN A 412 -23.91 -18.43 37.52
CA ASN A 412 -22.79 -17.49 37.47
C ASN A 412 -22.33 -17.02 38.87
N SER A 413 -23.24 -16.97 39.86
CA SER A 413 -22.89 -16.64 41.24
C SER A 413 -22.00 -17.68 41.95
N GLN A 414 -21.93 -18.89 41.42
CA GLN A 414 -21.14 -19.99 41.93
C GLN A 414 -19.79 -20.16 41.17
N ILE A 415 -19.63 -19.43 40.08
CA ILE A 415 -18.46 -19.47 39.20
C ILE A 415 -17.52 -18.34 39.59
N THR A 416 -16.22 -18.61 39.58
CA THR A 416 -15.20 -17.58 39.81
C THR A 416 -14.56 -17.22 38.46
N HIS A 417 -14.47 -15.92 38.20
CA HIS A 417 -13.92 -15.35 36.99
C HIS A 417 -12.58 -14.68 37.31
N GLN A 418 -11.56 -14.99 36.54
CA GLN A 418 -10.24 -14.39 36.64
C GLN A 418 -9.78 -13.93 35.26
N ALA A 419 -9.56 -12.62 35.10
CA ALA A 419 -9.00 -12.10 33.86
C ALA A 419 -7.58 -12.62 33.62
N ASP A 420 -7.30 -13.00 32.39
CA ASP A 420 -5.94 -13.35 31.98
C ASP A 420 -5.01 -12.12 32.00
N ILE A 421 -3.72 -12.36 32.20
CA ILE A 421 -2.66 -11.35 32.22
C ILE A 421 -2.56 -10.62 30.87
N SER A 422 -2.95 -11.27 29.77
CA SER A 422 -3.04 -10.67 28.42
C SER A 422 -4.15 -9.63 28.26
N GLY A 423 -5.13 -9.62 29.17
CA GLY A 423 -6.23 -8.64 29.22
C GLY A 423 -7.49 -9.02 28.44
N ASN A 424 -7.43 -9.90 27.46
CA ASN A 424 -8.59 -10.32 26.68
C ASN A 424 -9.15 -11.69 27.09
N GLY A 425 -8.33 -12.59 27.55
CA GLY A 425 -8.72 -13.93 28.01
C GLY A 425 -9.33 -13.92 29.42
N GLU A 426 -10.06 -14.97 29.72
CA GLU A 426 -10.66 -15.21 31.02
C GLU A 426 -10.49 -16.68 31.42
N GLU A 427 -10.07 -16.93 32.66
CA GLU A 427 -10.13 -18.24 33.29
C GLU A 427 -11.36 -18.31 34.18
N ILE A 428 -12.17 -19.33 33.95
CA ILE A 428 -13.40 -19.59 34.66
C ILE A 428 -13.22 -20.82 35.53
N THR A 429 -13.41 -20.69 36.83
CA THR A 429 -13.39 -21.80 37.78
C THR A 429 -14.82 -22.26 38.05
N ILE A 430 -15.14 -23.48 37.64
CA ILE A 430 -16.47 -24.07 37.67
C ILE A 430 -16.50 -25.17 38.74
N PRO A 431 -17.28 -25.07 39.82
CA PRO A 431 -17.41 -26.11 40.80
C PRO A 431 -18.13 -27.35 40.18
N VAL A 432 -17.58 -28.54 40.42
CA VAL A 432 -18.16 -29.79 39.94
C VAL A 432 -19.24 -30.26 40.90
N PRO A 433 -20.49 -30.42 40.45
CA PRO A 433 -21.56 -31.00 41.25
C PRO A 433 -21.23 -32.41 41.73
N ASP A 434 -21.50 -32.74 42.99
CA ASP A 434 -21.12 -34.01 43.57
C ASP A 434 -21.70 -35.22 42.79
N GLU A 435 -22.89 -35.08 42.29
CA GLU A 435 -23.56 -36.10 41.50
C GLU A 435 -22.83 -36.33 40.16
N ALA A 436 -22.28 -35.31 39.55
CA ALA A 436 -21.53 -35.38 38.29
C ALA A 436 -20.19 -36.09 38.47
N LYS A 437 -19.58 -36.08 39.66
CA LYS A 437 -18.31 -36.72 39.90
C LYS A 437 -18.31 -38.23 39.68
N THR A 438 -19.45 -38.87 39.90
CA THR A 438 -19.65 -40.33 39.76
C THR A 438 -20.56 -40.72 38.61
N ALA A 439 -21.16 -39.76 37.94
CA ALA A 439 -22.04 -39.99 36.78
C ALA A 439 -21.23 -40.37 35.53
N ASN A 440 -21.91 -41.06 34.60
CA ASN A 440 -21.28 -41.45 33.32
C ASN A 440 -21.54 -40.39 32.24
N ASN A 441 -20.59 -40.24 31.35
CA ASN A 441 -20.70 -39.38 30.16
C ASN A 441 -21.17 -37.95 30.50
N VAL A 442 -20.47 -37.31 31.37
CA VAL A 442 -20.78 -35.93 31.79
C VAL A 442 -20.35 -34.95 30.69
N VAL A 443 -21.28 -34.24 30.10
CA VAL A 443 -21.04 -33.15 29.13
C VAL A 443 -21.16 -31.86 29.85
N VAL A 444 -20.13 -31.02 29.71
CA VAL A 444 -20.09 -29.65 30.27
C VAL A 444 -20.10 -28.67 29.14
N SER A 445 -21.00 -27.71 29.20
CA SER A 445 -21.14 -26.63 28.21
C SER A 445 -21.57 -25.32 28.88
N LEU A 446 -21.40 -24.18 28.18
CA LEU A 446 -21.90 -22.91 28.62
C LEU A 446 -23.44 -22.85 28.49
N ASN A 447 -24.11 -22.29 29.50
CA ASN A 447 -25.55 -22.11 29.52
C ASN A 447 -25.98 -20.80 28.85
N GLU A 448 -27.00 -20.84 27.98
CA GLU A 448 -27.55 -19.66 27.29
C GLU A 448 -26.45 -18.83 26.60
N VAL A 449 -25.46 -19.52 26.03
CA VAL A 449 -24.34 -18.84 25.36
C VAL A 449 -24.85 -18.11 24.11
N GLN A 450 -24.40 -16.86 23.97
CA GLN A 450 -24.60 -16.06 22.77
C GLN A 450 -23.22 -15.59 22.29
N TYR A 451 -22.88 -15.96 21.08
CA TYR A 451 -21.66 -15.52 20.44
C TYR A 451 -21.91 -14.24 19.64
N ILE A 452 -21.03 -13.25 19.76
CA ILE A 452 -21.17 -11.96 19.09
C ILE A 452 -21.18 -12.13 17.55
N ASP A 453 -20.47 -13.10 17.01
CA ASP A 453 -20.45 -13.42 15.57
C ASP A 453 -21.68 -14.24 15.11
N GLY A 454 -22.55 -14.62 16.03
CA GLY A 454 -23.73 -15.45 15.74
C GLY A 454 -23.42 -16.88 15.31
N VAL A 455 -22.17 -17.33 15.44
CA VAL A 455 -21.71 -18.68 15.13
C VAL A 455 -21.53 -19.48 16.40
N ASP A 456 -22.14 -20.68 16.48
CA ASP A 456 -21.93 -21.57 17.62
C ASP A 456 -20.53 -22.20 17.57
N HIS A 457 -19.65 -21.80 18.48
CA HIS A 457 -18.28 -22.32 18.62
C HIS A 457 -18.23 -23.64 19.40
N ASN A 458 -19.38 -24.15 19.85
CA ASN A 458 -19.53 -25.44 20.50
C ASN A 458 -18.50 -25.69 21.61
N ILE A 459 -18.41 -24.77 22.57
CA ILE A 459 -17.51 -24.86 23.74
C ILE A 459 -18.06 -25.92 24.68
N THR A 460 -17.60 -27.16 24.50
CA THR A 460 -18.06 -28.34 25.26
C THR A 460 -16.92 -29.26 25.62
N CYS A 461 -17.03 -29.90 26.77
CA CYS A 461 -16.10 -30.95 27.20
C CYS A 461 -16.86 -32.15 27.77
N THR A 462 -16.39 -33.33 27.51
CA THR A 462 -17.02 -34.60 27.98
C THR A 462 -16.10 -35.31 28.98
N TYR A 463 -16.63 -35.68 30.13
CA TYR A 463 -15.92 -36.34 31.22
C TYR A 463 -16.53 -37.70 31.55
N ASN A 464 -15.87 -38.51 32.38
CA ASN A 464 -16.33 -39.81 32.85
C ASN A 464 -16.82 -40.71 31.73
N VAL A 465 -16.14 -40.69 30.58
CA VAL A 465 -16.53 -41.50 29.43
C VAL A 465 -16.40 -42.98 29.78
N THR A 466 -17.54 -43.69 29.82
CA THR A 466 -17.53 -45.13 30.00
C THR A 466 -17.21 -45.80 28.67
N ASN A 467 -16.00 -46.31 28.56
CA ASN A 467 -15.59 -47.06 27.38
C ASN A 467 -16.23 -48.45 27.36
N SER A 468 -17.29 -48.62 26.60
CA SER A 468 -17.83 -49.93 26.26
C SER A 468 -17.26 -50.48 24.96
N ILE A 469 -15.94 -50.31 24.72
CA ILE A 469 -15.31 -50.88 23.52
C ILE A 469 -14.20 -51.84 23.96
N SER A 470 -14.49 -53.12 23.83
CA SER A 470 -13.50 -54.19 23.82
C SER A 470 -12.50 -53.98 22.66
N ASP A 471 -11.25 -54.33 22.88
CA ASP A 471 -10.11 -54.16 21.98
C ASP A 471 -10.48 -54.41 20.51
N VAL A 472 -10.37 -53.36 19.68
CA VAL A 472 -10.50 -53.52 18.22
C VAL A 472 -9.19 -54.09 17.69
N LYS A 473 -9.19 -55.35 17.29
CA LYS A 473 -8.13 -55.92 16.45
C LYS A 473 -8.20 -55.27 15.08
N VAL A 474 -7.17 -54.51 14.75
CA VAL A 474 -6.98 -53.92 13.42
C VAL A 474 -6.50 -55.07 12.50
N GLU A 475 -7.40 -55.77 11.84
CA GLU A 475 -7.05 -56.63 10.73
C GLU A 475 -6.90 -55.82 9.45
N ASN A 476 -5.81 -56.07 8.73
CA ASN A 476 -5.42 -55.42 7.48
C ASN A 476 -6.44 -55.64 6.36
N GLN A 477 -7.43 -54.76 6.21
CA GLN A 477 -8.17 -54.63 4.93
C GLN A 477 -8.83 -53.26 4.85
N ASN A 478 -8.41 -52.43 3.90
CA ASN A 478 -9.03 -51.16 3.42
C ASN A 478 -9.77 -50.31 4.46
N THR A 479 -9.16 -50.09 5.59
CA THR A 479 -9.75 -49.35 6.70
C THR A 479 -9.54 -47.86 6.49
N SER A 480 -10.60 -47.12 6.26
CA SER A 480 -10.54 -45.65 6.21
C SER A 480 -10.46 -45.13 7.64
N ILE A 481 -9.33 -44.47 7.98
CA ILE A 481 -9.08 -43.92 9.29
C ILE A 481 -8.92 -42.42 9.15
N TYR A 482 -9.68 -41.67 9.94
CA TYR A 482 -9.58 -40.20 9.99
C TYR A 482 -9.35 -39.74 11.44
N ASN A 483 -8.58 -38.70 11.64
CA ASN A 483 -8.56 -37.99 12.91
C ASN A 483 -9.86 -37.16 13.09
N LEU A 484 -10.04 -36.56 14.26
CA LEU A 484 -11.24 -35.75 14.55
C LEU A 484 -11.38 -34.51 13.64
N ASN A 485 -10.27 -34.06 13.03
CA ASN A 485 -10.26 -32.94 12.10
C ASN A 485 -10.51 -33.37 10.64
N GLY A 486 -10.89 -34.64 10.40
CA GLY A 486 -11.21 -35.16 9.07
C GLY A 486 -10.03 -35.54 8.20
N TYR A 487 -8.79 -35.49 8.70
CA TYR A 487 -7.61 -35.90 7.94
C TYR A 487 -7.49 -37.43 7.90
N MET A 488 -7.27 -37.98 6.72
CA MET A 488 -7.05 -39.39 6.52
C MET A 488 -5.70 -39.81 7.11
N MET A 489 -5.72 -40.87 7.95
CA MET A 489 -4.56 -41.38 8.66
C MET A 489 -4.22 -42.76 8.16
N THR A 490 -2.97 -43.13 8.11
CA THR A 490 -2.57 -44.53 7.78
C THR A 490 -2.64 -45.41 9.02
N PRO A 491 -2.99 -46.72 8.87
CA PRO A 491 -2.99 -47.67 9.98
C PRO A 491 -1.65 -47.74 10.73
N THR A 492 -0.55 -47.50 10.02
CA THR A 492 0.80 -47.50 10.59
C THR A 492 1.03 -46.28 11.51
N TYR A 493 0.41 -45.16 11.17
CA TYR A 493 0.56 -43.92 11.95
C TYR A 493 -0.11 -43.99 13.31
N ILE A 494 -1.31 -44.64 13.39
CA ILE A 494 -2.04 -44.74 14.65
C ILE A 494 -1.56 -45.87 15.54
N LYS A 495 -0.72 -46.77 15.02
CA LYS A 495 -0.15 -47.86 15.82
C LYS A 495 0.79 -47.32 16.87
N GLY A 496 0.38 -47.36 18.14
CA GLY A 496 1.10 -46.82 19.26
C GLY A 496 0.81 -45.34 19.62
N GLN A 497 -0.10 -44.70 18.88
CA GLN A 497 -0.60 -43.36 19.18
C GLN A 497 -1.96 -43.48 19.90
N LYS A 498 -2.01 -42.98 21.14
CA LYS A 498 -3.29 -42.89 21.87
C LYS A 498 -4.08 -41.73 21.31
N GLY A 499 -5.37 -41.93 21.05
CA GLY A 499 -6.18 -40.84 20.53
C GLY A 499 -7.60 -41.30 20.10
N VAL A 500 -8.39 -40.32 19.63
CA VAL A 500 -9.72 -40.57 19.11
C VAL A 500 -9.68 -40.46 17.58
N TYR A 501 -10.16 -41.48 16.90
CA TYR A 501 -10.16 -41.56 15.43
C TYR A 501 -11.55 -41.99 14.92
N ILE A 502 -11.83 -41.67 13.67
CA ILE A 502 -12.99 -42.20 12.95
C ILE A 502 -12.49 -43.37 12.08
N ILE A 503 -12.86 -44.57 12.44
CA ILE A 503 -12.46 -45.80 11.72
C ILE A 503 -13.70 -46.37 11.06
N ASN A 504 -13.69 -46.47 9.73
CA ASN A 504 -14.85 -46.97 8.95
C ASN A 504 -16.16 -46.24 9.31
N GLY A 505 -16.10 -44.92 9.51
CA GLY A 505 -17.24 -44.07 9.85
C GLY A 505 -17.70 -44.16 11.32
N LYS A 506 -16.95 -44.85 12.20
CA LYS A 506 -17.28 -44.97 13.62
C LYS A 506 -16.18 -44.30 14.46
N LYS A 507 -16.57 -43.48 15.45
CA LYS A 507 -15.66 -42.91 16.42
C LYS A 507 -15.02 -44.00 17.28
N THR A 508 -13.71 -44.11 17.26
CA THR A 508 -12.93 -45.17 17.93
C THR A 508 -11.80 -44.52 18.77
N ILE A 509 -11.65 -44.95 20.00
CA ILE A 509 -10.58 -44.56 20.88
C ILE A 509 -9.47 -45.62 20.79
N VAL A 510 -8.27 -45.17 20.40
CA VAL A 510 -7.05 -46.01 20.44
C VAL A 510 -6.31 -45.69 21.74
N LYS A 511 -6.13 -46.73 22.59
CA LYS A 511 -5.47 -46.63 23.91
C LYS A 511 -3.98 -46.86 23.83
#